data_ab78e54799141f40d8c24d895f808162
#
_entry.id   ab78e54799141f40d8c24d895f808162
#
_cell.length_a   1.000
_cell.length_b   1.000
_cell.length_c   1.000
_cell.angle_alpha   90.00
_cell.angle_beta   90.00
_cell.angle_gamma   90.00
#
_symmetry.space_group_name_H-M   'P 1'
#
loop_
_entity.id
_entity.type
_entity.pdbx_description
1 polymer ?
#
loop_
_entity_poly.entity_id
_entity_poly.type
_entity_poly.pdbx_seq_one_letter_code
_entity_poly.pdbx_strand_id
1 'polypeptide(L)'
;MKKLSVLWAVFLLLTACGKDPMPTNKIVTHSREQNGNSYIQLVYGDDTEQFFKVLTENTVEIVQASEYYGIEPPLVMGSNTEVIPSEITFNGQTYTVVGIGDYAFYSREAMLSVEIPNTVQYVGKRAFDFCLELKTIKLPDSVTQIGDWAFRSCTALTSVEMGAGMAGVWFDAFDDCRSLTTVICHAITPPVILYDVPCPDLLWNCPVIEIRVPAESVDDYKAAPLWCNHADKIVAL
;
A
#
# COMPACT_ATOMS: atom_id res chain seq x y z
N MET A 1 -35.18 -11.62 -9.77
CA MET A 1 -35.02 -10.17 -9.76
C MET A 1 -34.84 -9.73 -8.31
N LYS A 2 -33.58 -9.61 -7.83
CA LYS A 2 -33.30 -9.12 -6.48
C LYS A 2 -33.26 -7.58 -6.55
N LYS A 3 -34.09 -6.95 -5.75
CA LYS A 3 -34.23 -5.48 -5.67
C LYS A 3 -32.92 -4.89 -5.18
N LEU A 4 -32.32 -3.99 -5.98
CA LEU A 4 -31.31 -3.05 -5.53
C LEU A 4 -31.97 -2.14 -4.48
N SER A 5 -31.66 -2.33 -3.21
CA SER A 5 -31.96 -1.33 -2.17
C SER A 5 -30.80 -0.33 -2.15
N VAL A 6 -30.94 0.74 -2.90
CA VAL A 6 -30.08 1.92 -2.75
C VAL A 6 -30.57 2.65 -1.50
N LEU A 7 -29.91 2.42 -0.37
CA LEU A 7 -30.14 3.25 0.83
C LEU A 7 -29.37 4.55 0.67
N TRP A 8 -30.07 5.66 0.54
CA TRP A 8 -29.53 7.01 0.64
C TRP A 8 -29.18 7.29 2.10
N ALA A 9 -27.91 7.49 2.38
CA ALA A 9 -27.43 7.67 3.74
C ALA A 9 -27.01 9.11 4.05
N VAL A 10 -27.30 9.44 5.22
CA VAL A 10 -27.18 10.59 6.09
C VAL A 10 -25.79 11.26 6.07
N PHE A 11 -25.82 12.60 6.09
CA PHE A 11 -24.68 13.50 6.29
C PHE A 11 -24.00 13.29 7.65
N LEU A 12 -22.73 13.02 7.67
CA LEU A 12 -21.90 13.09 8.86
C LEU A 12 -20.71 14.01 8.63
N LEU A 13 -20.62 15.02 9.51
CA LEU A 13 -19.41 15.83 9.71
C LEU A 13 -18.36 14.95 10.42
N LEU A 14 -17.28 14.64 9.75
CA LEU A 14 -16.12 14.02 10.37
C LEU A 14 -15.23 15.09 10.97
N THR A 15 -15.09 15.08 12.29
CA THR A 15 -13.96 15.72 12.97
C THR A 15 -12.86 14.68 13.13
N ALA A 16 -11.89 14.71 12.24
CA ALA A 16 -10.67 13.91 12.38
C ALA A 16 -9.87 14.45 13.57
N CYS A 17 -9.62 13.61 14.55
CA CYS A 17 -8.72 13.89 15.65
C CYS A 17 -7.30 13.47 15.26
N GLY A 18 -6.51 14.41 14.71
CA GLY A 18 -5.11 14.20 14.35
C GLY A 18 -4.76 14.91 13.05
N LYS A 19 -3.95 15.88 13.12
CA LYS A 19 -3.22 16.76 12.19
C LYS A 19 -3.18 16.44 10.68
N ASP A 20 -4.28 16.12 10.03
CA ASP A 20 -4.33 16.00 8.58
C ASP A 20 -5.33 17.01 8.01
N PRO A 21 -4.93 17.90 7.12
CA PRO A 21 -5.87 18.72 6.37
C PRO A 21 -6.52 17.85 5.29
N MET A 22 -7.39 16.93 5.68
CA MET A 22 -8.35 16.38 4.73
C MET A 22 -9.23 17.53 4.26
N PRO A 23 -9.54 17.64 2.96
CA PRO A 23 -10.43 18.68 2.48
C PRO A 23 -11.75 18.60 3.23
N THR A 24 -12.10 19.70 3.94
CA THR A 24 -13.21 19.80 4.89
C THR A 24 -14.59 19.79 4.24
N ASN A 25 -14.72 19.43 2.97
CA ASN A 25 -15.96 19.51 2.22
C ASN A 25 -16.54 18.12 1.96
N LYS A 26 -17.67 17.89 2.65
CA LYS A 26 -18.73 16.94 2.33
C LYS A 26 -18.28 15.56 1.85
N ILE A 27 -18.08 14.64 2.80
CA ILE A 27 -17.90 13.22 2.47
C ILE A 27 -19.29 12.59 2.32
N VAL A 28 -19.52 11.95 1.19
CA VAL A 28 -20.71 11.09 0.96
C VAL A 28 -20.24 9.65 1.07
N THR A 29 -20.96 8.84 1.82
CA THR A 29 -20.64 7.44 2.03
C THR A 29 -21.68 6.53 1.38
N HIS A 30 -21.20 5.49 0.71
CA HIS A 30 -22.04 4.43 0.15
C HIS A 30 -21.56 3.07 0.66
N SER A 31 -22.42 2.07 0.67
CA SER A 31 -22.03 0.69 0.95
C SER A 31 -22.57 -0.25 -0.10
N ARG A 32 -21.86 -1.36 -0.31
CA ARG A 32 -22.25 -2.41 -1.23
C ARG A 32 -21.85 -3.78 -0.68
N GLU A 33 -22.73 -4.76 -0.92
CA GLU A 33 -22.43 -6.18 -0.71
C GLU A 33 -22.14 -6.84 -2.06
N GLN A 34 -21.00 -7.51 -2.17
CA GLN A 34 -20.62 -8.22 -3.40
C GLN A 34 -19.83 -9.49 -3.06
N ASN A 35 -20.26 -10.63 -3.60
CA ASN A 35 -19.60 -11.92 -3.40
C ASN A 35 -19.34 -12.28 -1.92
N GLY A 36 -20.25 -11.87 -1.01
CA GLY A 36 -20.15 -12.10 0.40
C GLY A 36 -19.21 -11.14 1.16
N ASN A 37 -18.65 -10.14 0.48
CA ASN A 37 -17.86 -9.06 1.09
C ASN A 37 -18.68 -7.78 1.18
N SER A 38 -18.45 -7.02 2.25
CA SER A 38 -19.02 -5.68 2.46
C SER A 38 -17.99 -4.63 2.09
N TYR A 39 -18.42 -3.62 1.36
CA TYR A 39 -17.54 -2.53 0.90
C TYR A 39 -18.12 -1.17 1.28
N ILE A 40 -17.25 -0.22 1.55
CA ILE A 40 -17.56 1.18 1.84
C ILE A 40 -16.86 2.06 0.81
N GLN A 41 -17.59 3.00 0.21
CA GLN A 41 -17.07 4.04 -0.66
C GLN A 41 -17.11 5.37 0.06
N LEU A 42 -16.01 6.11 0.06
CA LEU A 42 -15.95 7.51 0.47
C LEU A 42 -15.78 8.38 -0.77
N VAL A 43 -16.64 9.40 -0.91
CA VAL A 43 -16.55 10.41 -1.97
C VAL A 43 -16.28 11.75 -1.30
N TYR A 44 -15.14 12.34 -1.62
CA TYR A 44 -14.71 13.62 -1.07
C TYR A 44 -15.29 14.80 -1.87
N GLY A 45 -15.20 16.02 -1.33
CA GLY A 45 -15.78 17.21 -1.95
C GLY A 45 -15.13 17.66 -3.26
N ASP A 46 -13.98 17.10 -3.62
CA ASP A 46 -13.27 17.27 -4.89
C ASP A 46 -13.52 16.12 -5.88
N ASP A 47 -14.55 15.32 -5.61
CA ASP A 47 -14.93 14.11 -6.36
C ASP A 47 -13.87 12.98 -6.31
N THR A 48 -12.85 13.08 -5.44
CA THR A 48 -11.95 11.95 -5.15
C THR A 48 -12.72 10.83 -4.47
N GLU A 49 -12.45 9.60 -4.86
CA GLU A 49 -13.10 8.41 -4.30
C GLU A 49 -12.07 7.46 -3.69
N GLN A 50 -12.40 6.90 -2.53
CA GLN A 50 -11.67 5.80 -1.91
C GLN A 50 -12.63 4.67 -1.59
N PHE A 51 -12.16 3.44 -1.79
CA PHE A 51 -12.95 2.23 -1.59
C PHE A 51 -12.30 1.35 -0.53
N PHE A 52 -13.12 0.82 0.36
CA PHE A 52 -12.68 0.01 1.48
C PHE A 52 -13.48 -1.29 1.55
N LYS A 53 -12.78 -2.39 1.74
CA LYS A 53 -13.39 -3.69 2.02
C LYS A 53 -13.40 -3.92 3.52
N VAL A 54 -14.55 -4.29 4.06
CA VAL A 54 -14.70 -4.61 5.49
C VAL A 54 -14.11 -5.99 5.75
N LEU A 55 -13.14 -6.05 6.66
CA LEU A 55 -12.46 -7.30 7.05
C LEU A 55 -13.08 -7.88 8.32
N THR A 56 -13.33 -7.01 9.29
CA THR A 56 -13.97 -7.37 10.57
C THR A 56 -14.97 -6.29 10.97
N GLU A 57 -15.60 -6.45 12.11
CA GLU A 57 -16.51 -5.43 12.66
C GLU A 57 -15.86 -4.06 12.88
N ASN A 58 -14.51 -3.99 12.98
CA ASN A 58 -13.78 -2.76 13.30
C ASN A 58 -12.60 -2.47 12.36
N THR A 59 -12.37 -3.27 11.33
CA THR A 59 -11.22 -3.10 10.44
C THR A 59 -11.59 -3.18 8.97
N VAL A 60 -10.87 -2.40 8.16
CA VAL A 60 -11.00 -2.36 6.70
C VAL A 60 -9.63 -2.37 6.03
N GLU A 61 -9.60 -2.75 4.76
CA GLU A 61 -8.48 -2.50 3.86
C GLU A 61 -8.92 -1.58 2.72
N ILE A 62 -8.00 -0.73 2.22
CA ILE A 62 -8.25 0.05 1.01
C ILE A 62 -8.12 -0.86 -0.21
N VAL A 63 -9.05 -0.72 -1.16
CA VAL A 63 -9.12 -1.57 -2.34
C VAL A 63 -9.34 -0.73 -3.60
N GLN A 64 -9.17 -1.32 -4.76
CA GLN A 64 -9.43 -0.66 -6.03
C GLN A 64 -10.94 -0.53 -6.30
N ALA A 65 -11.32 0.49 -7.06
CA ALA A 65 -12.71 0.73 -7.49
C ALA A 65 -13.31 -0.47 -8.25
N SER A 66 -12.51 -1.24 -9.00
CA SER A 66 -12.96 -2.45 -9.70
C SER A 66 -13.48 -3.52 -8.74
N GLU A 67 -12.87 -3.66 -7.58
CA GLU A 67 -13.34 -4.60 -6.57
C GLU A 67 -14.69 -4.17 -6.01
N TYR A 68 -14.88 -2.86 -5.81
CA TYR A 68 -16.16 -2.30 -5.38
C TYR A 68 -17.24 -2.44 -6.44
N TYR A 69 -16.96 -2.04 -7.69
CA TYR A 69 -17.97 -2.07 -8.78
C TYR A 69 -18.13 -3.44 -9.44
N GLY A 70 -17.14 -4.33 -9.32
CA GLY A 70 -17.13 -5.64 -10.00
C GLY A 70 -16.92 -5.53 -11.52
N ILE A 71 -16.42 -4.41 -11.98
CA ILE A 71 -16.06 -4.12 -13.38
C ILE A 71 -14.72 -3.40 -13.38
N GLU A 72 -13.97 -3.46 -14.48
CA GLU A 72 -12.78 -2.62 -14.60
C GLU A 72 -13.18 -1.15 -14.48
N PRO A 73 -12.57 -0.38 -13.57
CA PRO A 73 -12.94 1.01 -13.40
C PRO A 73 -12.52 1.81 -14.64
N PRO A 74 -13.27 2.85 -15.00
CA PRO A 74 -12.67 3.91 -15.77
C PRO A 74 -11.45 4.42 -15.00
N LEU A 75 -10.37 4.75 -15.70
CA LEU A 75 -9.17 5.36 -15.09
C LEU A 75 -9.62 6.53 -14.20
N VAL A 76 -9.71 6.29 -12.91
CA VAL A 76 -10.02 7.35 -11.96
C VAL A 76 -8.74 8.18 -11.86
N MET A 77 -8.78 9.35 -12.43
CA MET A 77 -7.74 10.37 -12.30
C MET A 77 -7.79 10.87 -10.85
N GLY A 78 -7.20 10.11 -9.94
CA GLY A 78 -7.03 10.53 -8.56
C GLY A 78 -5.99 11.65 -8.44
N SER A 79 -5.90 12.24 -7.26
CA SER A 79 -4.82 13.16 -6.89
C SER A 79 -3.46 12.54 -7.21
N ASN A 80 -2.48 13.36 -7.61
CA ASN A 80 -1.09 12.92 -7.76
C ASN A 80 -0.46 12.51 -6.42
N THR A 81 -1.08 12.90 -5.31
CA THR A 81 -0.71 12.50 -3.95
C THR A 81 -1.91 11.80 -3.32
N GLU A 82 -1.72 10.57 -2.87
CA GLU A 82 -2.74 9.81 -2.16
C GLU A 82 -2.46 9.89 -0.65
N VAL A 83 -3.51 10.05 0.15
CA VAL A 83 -3.44 9.98 1.61
C VAL A 83 -4.38 8.87 2.07
N ILE A 84 -3.81 7.81 2.65
CA ILE A 84 -4.60 6.73 3.22
C ILE A 84 -4.98 7.12 4.64
N PRO A 85 -6.29 7.23 4.98
CA PRO A 85 -6.70 7.55 6.34
C PRO A 85 -6.38 6.41 7.31
N SER A 86 -6.04 6.73 8.55
CA SER A 86 -5.87 5.73 9.61
C SER A 86 -7.18 5.07 10.03
N GLU A 87 -8.27 5.84 9.93
CA GLU A 87 -9.62 5.42 10.31
C GLU A 87 -10.65 6.00 9.36
N ILE A 88 -11.76 5.30 9.19
CA ILE A 88 -12.95 5.79 8.49
C ILE A 88 -14.18 5.60 9.37
N THR A 89 -15.19 6.47 9.21
CA THR A 89 -16.47 6.30 9.90
C THR A 89 -17.58 6.09 8.89
N PHE A 90 -18.35 5.03 9.10
CA PHE A 90 -19.53 4.72 8.29
C PHE A 90 -20.70 4.31 9.19
N ASN A 91 -21.86 4.96 9.00
CA ASN A 91 -23.08 4.73 9.81
C ASN A 91 -22.86 4.78 11.35
N GLY A 92 -21.98 5.69 11.81
CA GLY A 92 -21.65 5.82 13.23
C GLY A 92 -20.69 4.78 13.79
N GLN A 93 -20.24 3.85 12.96
CA GLN A 93 -19.19 2.86 13.28
C GLN A 93 -17.84 3.36 12.75
N THR A 94 -16.81 3.33 13.59
CA THR A 94 -15.42 3.63 13.19
C THR A 94 -14.70 2.33 12.85
N TYR A 95 -13.99 2.36 11.73
CA TYR A 95 -13.16 1.26 11.23
C TYR A 95 -11.72 1.73 11.10
N THR A 96 -10.79 0.96 11.61
CA THR A 96 -9.35 1.18 11.44
C THR A 96 -8.90 0.63 10.10
N VAL A 97 -8.16 1.42 9.32
CA VAL A 97 -7.56 0.97 8.05
C VAL A 97 -6.28 0.20 8.36
N VAL A 98 -6.30 -1.12 8.19
CA VAL A 98 -5.20 -2.01 8.56
C VAL A 98 -4.45 -2.61 7.39
N GLY A 99 -4.89 -2.37 6.16
CA GLY A 99 -4.25 -2.95 4.98
C GLY A 99 -4.42 -2.11 3.73
N ILE A 100 -3.45 -2.26 2.84
CA ILE A 100 -3.56 -1.90 1.43
C ILE A 100 -3.82 -3.21 0.69
N GLY A 101 -5.04 -3.40 0.21
CA GLY A 101 -5.48 -4.65 -0.39
C GLY A 101 -4.83 -4.93 -1.75
N ASP A 102 -5.12 -6.11 -2.28
CA ASP A 102 -4.63 -6.51 -3.61
C ASP A 102 -5.10 -5.53 -4.68
N TYR A 103 -4.18 -5.12 -5.57
CA TYR A 103 -4.46 -4.19 -6.68
C TYR A 103 -4.97 -2.80 -6.26
N ALA A 104 -4.91 -2.39 -4.99
CA ALA A 104 -5.55 -1.17 -4.47
C ALA A 104 -5.27 0.08 -5.31
N PHE A 105 -4.05 0.27 -5.77
CA PHE A 105 -3.61 1.41 -6.59
C PHE A 105 -3.01 0.95 -7.94
N TYR A 106 -3.39 -0.24 -8.41
CA TYR A 106 -2.91 -0.77 -9.69
C TYR A 106 -3.10 0.22 -10.83
N SER A 107 -2.04 0.43 -11.64
CA SER A 107 -2.03 1.37 -12.79
C SER A 107 -2.38 2.83 -12.45
N ARG A 108 -2.13 3.28 -11.22
CA ARG A 108 -2.21 4.71 -10.87
C ARG A 108 -0.96 5.42 -11.39
N GLU A 109 -0.82 5.46 -12.73
CA GLU A 109 0.40 5.90 -13.43
C GLU A 109 0.86 7.31 -13.04
N ALA A 110 -0.06 8.25 -12.79
CA ALA A 110 0.23 9.63 -12.43
C ALA A 110 0.46 9.84 -10.92
N MET A 111 0.42 8.80 -10.08
CA MET A 111 0.65 8.91 -8.64
C MET A 111 2.10 9.27 -8.37
N LEU A 112 2.35 10.41 -7.72
CA LEU A 112 3.70 10.88 -7.36
C LEU A 112 4.13 10.44 -5.96
N SER A 113 3.18 10.34 -5.03
CA SER A 113 3.42 9.98 -3.64
C SER A 113 2.18 9.40 -2.98
N VAL A 114 2.40 8.63 -1.91
CA VAL A 114 1.35 8.12 -1.03
C VAL A 114 1.78 8.25 0.42
N GLU A 115 0.86 8.71 1.28
CA GLU A 115 1.04 8.74 2.73
C GLU A 115 0.34 7.52 3.35
N ILE A 116 1.10 6.68 4.04
CA ILE A 116 0.63 5.43 4.64
C ILE A 116 0.63 5.58 6.16
N PRO A 117 -0.53 5.45 6.83
CA PRO A 117 -0.62 5.61 8.28
C PRO A 117 -0.04 4.40 9.03
N ASN A 118 0.34 4.63 10.31
CA ASN A 118 0.90 3.60 11.21
C ASN A 118 -0.11 2.52 11.64
N THR A 119 -1.32 2.52 11.09
CA THR A 119 -2.32 1.47 11.31
C THR A 119 -2.21 0.35 10.26
N VAL A 120 -1.59 0.64 9.11
CA VAL A 120 -1.43 -0.31 8.01
C VAL A 120 -0.39 -1.38 8.37
N GLN A 121 -0.77 -2.64 8.26
CA GLN A 121 0.04 -3.80 8.65
C GLN A 121 0.61 -4.57 7.45
N TYR A 122 0.02 -4.42 6.26
CA TYR A 122 0.47 -5.10 5.04
C TYR A 122 0.16 -4.30 3.79
N VAL A 123 0.95 -4.60 2.75
CA VAL A 123 0.74 -4.18 1.37
C VAL A 123 0.45 -5.42 0.54
N GLY A 124 -0.70 -5.45 -0.09
CA GLY A 124 -1.20 -6.61 -0.85
C GLY A 124 -0.48 -6.81 -2.19
N LYS A 125 -0.86 -7.90 -2.85
CA LYS A 125 -0.38 -8.25 -4.19
C LYS A 125 -0.70 -7.14 -5.20
N ARG A 126 0.31 -6.72 -6.00
CA ARG A 126 0.16 -5.71 -7.05
C ARG A 126 -0.47 -4.40 -6.59
N ALA A 127 -0.36 -4.07 -5.30
CA ALA A 127 -1.04 -2.91 -4.73
C ALA A 127 -0.66 -1.59 -5.42
N PHE A 128 0.60 -1.44 -5.85
CA PHE A 128 1.12 -0.28 -6.57
C PHE A 128 1.75 -0.67 -7.93
N ASP A 129 1.40 -1.83 -8.48
CA ASP A 129 1.94 -2.29 -9.76
C ASP A 129 1.58 -1.28 -10.87
N PHE A 130 2.55 -0.87 -11.69
CA PHE A 130 2.44 0.18 -12.71
C PHE A 130 2.12 1.59 -12.17
N CYS A 131 2.53 1.95 -10.95
CA CYS A 131 2.56 3.34 -10.50
C CYS A 131 3.82 4.04 -11.06
N LEU A 132 3.77 4.40 -12.35
CA LEU A 132 4.95 4.77 -13.14
C LEU A 132 5.68 6.01 -12.61
N GLU A 133 4.95 6.99 -12.03
CA GLU A 133 5.49 8.27 -11.55
C GLU A 133 5.75 8.28 -10.03
N LEU A 134 5.52 7.17 -9.33
CA LEU A 134 5.78 7.07 -7.88
C LEU A 134 7.29 7.16 -7.62
N LYS A 135 7.72 8.22 -6.90
CA LYS A 135 9.15 8.54 -6.74
C LYS A 135 9.79 7.89 -5.52
N THR A 136 9.07 7.85 -4.43
CA THR A 136 9.54 7.28 -3.16
C THR A 136 8.40 6.59 -2.44
N ILE A 137 8.73 5.58 -1.68
CA ILE A 137 7.78 4.92 -0.78
C ILE A 137 8.39 4.80 0.61
N LYS A 138 7.62 5.19 1.62
CA LYS A 138 7.96 5.00 3.02
C LYS A 138 6.87 4.15 3.67
N LEU A 139 7.26 2.95 4.10
CA LEU A 139 6.39 2.02 4.82
C LEU A 139 6.63 2.19 6.31
N PRO A 140 5.58 2.44 7.11
CA PRO A 140 5.70 2.61 8.55
C PRO A 140 6.12 1.32 9.27
N ASP A 141 6.52 1.45 10.54
CA ASP A 141 6.96 0.32 11.38
C ASP A 141 5.87 -0.74 11.59
N SER A 142 4.62 -0.38 11.42
CA SER A 142 3.48 -1.31 11.51
C SER A 142 3.38 -2.28 10.34
N VAL A 143 3.98 -1.95 9.19
CA VAL A 143 3.94 -2.83 8.01
C VAL A 143 4.90 -3.99 8.19
N THR A 144 4.36 -5.20 8.19
CA THR A 144 5.11 -6.44 8.40
C THR A 144 5.33 -7.23 7.12
N GLN A 145 4.56 -6.96 6.06
CA GLN A 145 4.59 -7.76 4.84
C GLN A 145 4.33 -6.94 3.59
N ILE A 146 5.10 -7.22 2.53
CA ILE A 146 4.90 -6.72 1.17
C ILE A 146 4.59 -7.90 0.25
N GLY A 147 3.48 -7.81 -0.47
CA GLY A 147 2.97 -8.86 -1.35
C GLY A 147 3.68 -8.95 -2.70
N ASP A 148 3.33 -9.99 -3.43
CA ASP A 148 3.78 -10.34 -4.76
C ASP A 148 3.55 -9.18 -5.76
N TRP A 149 4.60 -8.71 -6.46
CA TRP A 149 4.57 -7.61 -7.43
C TRP A 149 4.02 -6.28 -6.88
N ALA A 150 4.09 -6.06 -5.58
CA ALA A 150 3.44 -4.92 -4.95
C ALA A 150 3.85 -3.56 -5.55
N PHE A 151 5.10 -3.40 -5.95
CA PHE A 151 5.64 -2.18 -6.56
C PHE A 151 6.26 -2.45 -7.94
N ARG A 152 5.84 -3.55 -8.62
CA ARG A 152 6.39 -3.88 -9.93
C ARG A 152 6.18 -2.73 -10.91
N SER A 153 7.19 -2.49 -11.75
CA SER A 153 7.15 -1.45 -12.79
C SER A 153 6.91 -0.03 -12.28
N CYS A 154 7.22 0.27 -11.02
CA CYS A 154 7.30 1.64 -10.52
C CYS A 154 8.58 2.30 -11.07
N THR A 155 8.56 2.67 -12.35
CA THR A 155 9.78 3.04 -13.09
C THR A 155 10.46 4.32 -12.62
N ALA A 156 9.72 5.25 -11.98
CA ALA A 156 10.28 6.46 -11.37
C ALA A 156 10.72 6.28 -9.90
N LEU A 157 10.49 5.09 -9.31
CA LEU A 157 10.80 4.85 -7.90
C LEU A 157 12.31 4.84 -7.67
N THR A 158 12.81 5.80 -6.91
CA THR A 158 14.25 5.97 -6.62
C THR A 158 14.67 5.43 -5.27
N SER A 159 13.74 5.43 -4.31
CA SER A 159 14.01 5.02 -2.92
C SER A 159 12.82 4.30 -2.30
N VAL A 160 13.13 3.23 -1.57
CA VAL A 160 12.21 2.49 -0.71
C VAL A 160 12.71 2.54 0.72
N GLU A 161 11.84 2.95 1.66
CA GLU A 161 12.13 2.91 3.10
C GLU A 161 11.12 1.94 3.76
N MET A 162 11.62 0.86 4.36
CA MET A 162 10.86 -0.15 5.07
C MET A 162 11.05 0.03 6.58
N GLY A 163 9.94 0.12 7.33
CA GLY A 163 9.95 0.29 8.79
C GLY A 163 10.51 -0.92 9.55
N ALA A 164 10.71 -0.73 10.85
CA ALA A 164 11.34 -1.71 11.73
C ALA A 164 10.53 -3.01 11.92
N GLY A 165 9.23 -2.98 11.66
CA GLY A 165 8.36 -4.16 11.75
C GLY A 165 8.40 -5.10 10.55
N MET A 166 9.14 -4.76 9.49
CA MET A 166 9.17 -5.56 8.27
C MET A 166 9.68 -6.97 8.54
N ALA A 167 8.86 -7.98 8.24
CA ALA A 167 9.17 -9.38 8.49
C ALA A 167 9.25 -10.22 7.20
N GLY A 168 8.51 -9.84 6.15
CA GLY A 168 8.48 -10.59 4.90
C GLY A 168 8.29 -9.70 3.67
N VAL A 169 9.01 -10.03 2.59
CA VAL A 169 8.90 -9.38 1.29
C VAL A 169 8.86 -10.44 0.20
N TRP A 170 7.91 -10.37 -0.72
CA TRP A 170 7.93 -11.24 -1.89
C TRP A 170 9.05 -10.82 -2.84
N PHE A 171 9.74 -11.80 -3.44
CA PHE A 171 10.99 -11.59 -4.19
C PHE A 171 10.87 -10.64 -5.37
N ASP A 172 9.72 -10.61 -6.03
CA ASP A 172 9.39 -9.78 -7.19
C ASP A 172 8.59 -8.53 -6.83
N ALA A 173 8.55 -8.18 -5.53
CA ALA A 173 7.83 -7.01 -5.05
C ALA A 173 8.26 -5.70 -5.72
N PHE A 174 9.54 -5.58 -6.10
CA PHE A 174 10.14 -4.41 -6.75
C PHE A 174 10.62 -4.68 -8.18
N ASP A 175 10.12 -5.74 -8.82
CA ASP A 175 10.53 -6.08 -10.20
C ASP A 175 10.34 -4.89 -11.15
N ASP A 176 11.35 -4.67 -12.00
CA ASP A 176 11.37 -3.61 -13.02
C ASP A 176 11.27 -2.16 -12.48
N CYS A 177 11.70 -1.92 -11.21
CA CYS A 177 11.88 -0.57 -10.67
C CYS A 177 13.19 0.05 -11.19
N ARG A 178 13.19 0.47 -12.45
CA ARG A 178 14.40 0.86 -13.23
C ARG A 178 15.15 2.09 -12.72
N SER A 179 14.59 2.86 -11.79
CA SER A 179 15.24 4.01 -11.15
C SER A 179 15.61 3.75 -9.70
N LEU A 180 15.32 2.55 -9.15
CA LEU A 180 15.53 2.25 -7.74
C LEU A 180 17.02 2.10 -7.44
N THR A 181 17.57 3.08 -6.72
CA THR A 181 18.99 3.13 -6.35
C THR A 181 19.22 2.89 -4.87
N THR A 182 18.24 3.16 -4.01
CA THR A 182 18.39 3.11 -2.56
C THR A 182 17.28 2.30 -1.93
N VAL A 183 17.65 1.32 -1.13
CA VAL A 183 16.75 0.56 -0.27
C VAL A 183 17.18 0.79 1.19
N ILE A 184 16.25 1.22 2.04
CA ILE A 184 16.47 1.39 3.47
C ILE A 184 15.56 0.41 4.20
N CYS A 185 16.10 -0.41 5.08
CA CYS A 185 15.33 -1.31 5.92
C CYS A 185 15.73 -1.14 7.38
N HIS A 186 14.77 -0.72 8.21
CA HIS A 186 15.00 -0.50 9.65
C HIS A 186 14.83 -1.76 10.51
N ALA A 187 14.44 -2.89 9.91
CA ALA A 187 14.30 -4.15 10.63
C ALA A 187 15.65 -4.67 11.10
N ILE A 188 15.77 -4.99 12.39
CA ILE A 188 17.00 -5.57 12.97
C ILE A 188 17.22 -6.98 12.44
N THR A 189 16.15 -7.79 12.33
CA THR A 189 16.22 -9.10 11.71
C THR A 189 15.93 -8.97 10.23
N PRO A 190 16.80 -9.48 9.33
CA PRO A 190 16.55 -9.44 7.90
C PRO A 190 15.18 -10.02 7.54
N PRO A 191 14.31 -9.29 6.83
CA PRO A 191 13.03 -9.82 6.38
C PRO A 191 13.21 -11.08 5.54
N VAL A 192 12.33 -12.06 5.74
CA VAL A 192 12.33 -13.27 4.93
C VAL A 192 11.90 -12.90 3.51
N ILE A 193 12.69 -13.30 2.51
CA ILE A 193 12.28 -13.17 1.12
C ILE A 193 11.41 -14.37 0.76
N LEU A 194 10.13 -14.09 0.49
CA LEU A 194 9.14 -15.09 0.13
C LEU A 194 9.19 -15.34 -1.38
N TYR A 195 9.17 -16.62 -1.79
CA TYR A 195 9.21 -16.99 -3.20
C TYR A 195 8.55 -18.37 -3.41
N ASP A 196 8.05 -18.57 -4.61
CA ASP A 196 7.43 -19.82 -5.07
C ASP A 196 8.11 -20.42 -6.31
N VAL A 197 9.16 -19.76 -6.82
CA VAL A 197 9.92 -20.18 -8.02
C VAL A 197 11.41 -20.23 -7.73
N PRO A 198 12.19 -21.09 -8.45
CA PRO A 198 13.65 -21.12 -8.33
C PRO A 198 14.31 -19.85 -8.87
N CYS A 199 15.37 -19.41 -8.20
CA CYS A 199 16.21 -18.28 -8.60
C CYS A 199 15.61 -16.88 -8.40
N PRO A 200 15.12 -16.55 -7.20
CA PRO A 200 14.60 -15.22 -6.90
C PRO A 200 15.73 -14.20 -6.77
N ASP A 201 15.52 -13.02 -7.33
CA ASP A 201 16.27 -11.80 -7.02
C ASP A 201 15.27 -10.72 -6.62
N LEU A 202 15.31 -10.29 -5.35
CA LEU A 202 14.42 -9.25 -4.81
C LEU A 202 14.43 -7.96 -5.63
N LEU A 203 15.57 -7.66 -6.26
CA LEU A 203 15.85 -6.42 -6.96
C LEU A 203 16.07 -6.64 -8.46
N TRP A 204 15.32 -7.58 -9.06
CA TRP A 204 15.40 -7.86 -10.48
C TRP A 204 15.20 -6.60 -11.32
N ASN A 205 16.16 -6.35 -12.22
CA ASN A 205 16.14 -5.19 -13.11
C ASN A 205 16.10 -3.82 -12.38
N CYS A 206 16.64 -3.79 -11.15
CA CYS A 206 16.80 -2.58 -10.35
C CYS A 206 18.28 -2.18 -10.28
N PRO A 207 18.64 -0.93 -10.59
CA PRO A 207 20.03 -0.47 -10.54
C PRO A 207 20.49 -0.12 -9.11
N VAL A 208 20.07 -0.88 -8.09
CA VAL A 208 20.37 -0.59 -6.68
C VAL A 208 21.86 -0.42 -6.46
N ILE A 209 22.23 0.69 -5.86
CA ILE A 209 23.60 1.06 -5.50
C ILE A 209 23.85 0.78 -4.03
N GLU A 210 22.83 0.98 -3.18
CA GLU A 210 22.98 0.96 -1.73
C GLU A 210 21.76 0.35 -1.05
N ILE A 211 22.03 -0.54 -0.08
CA ILE A 211 21.02 -1.11 0.82
C ILE A 211 21.46 -0.75 2.24
N ARG A 212 20.72 0.13 2.90
CA ARG A 212 21.01 0.62 4.25
C ARG A 212 20.22 -0.16 5.29
N VAL A 213 20.92 -0.70 6.28
CA VAL A 213 20.33 -1.52 7.34
C VAL A 213 20.90 -1.08 8.70
N PRO A 214 20.27 -1.44 9.85
CA PRO A 214 20.84 -1.14 11.17
C PRO A 214 22.28 -1.62 11.29
N ALA A 215 23.14 -0.79 11.89
CA ALA A 215 24.59 -1.05 11.95
C ALA A 215 24.92 -2.42 12.58
N GLU A 216 24.16 -2.81 13.60
CA GLU A 216 24.28 -4.10 14.28
C GLU A 216 23.84 -5.29 13.44
N SER A 217 23.10 -5.08 12.36
CA SER A 217 22.49 -6.13 11.52
C SER A 217 23.21 -6.33 10.18
N VAL A 218 24.21 -5.53 9.87
CA VAL A 218 24.89 -5.57 8.54
C VAL A 218 25.37 -6.98 8.19
N ASP A 219 26.01 -7.67 9.14
CA ASP A 219 26.54 -9.02 8.89
C ASP A 219 25.39 -10.05 8.75
N ASP A 220 24.31 -9.89 9.51
CA ASP A 220 23.14 -10.76 9.40
C ASP A 220 22.47 -10.62 8.03
N TYR A 221 22.31 -9.39 7.54
CA TYR A 221 21.77 -9.15 6.20
C TYR A 221 22.68 -9.71 5.09
N LYS A 222 24.00 -9.54 5.22
CA LYS A 222 24.96 -10.11 4.25
C LYS A 222 24.96 -11.63 4.23
N ALA A 223 24.57 -12.28 5.33
CA ALA A 223 24.47 -13.73 5.45
C ALA A 223 23.07 -14.27 5.11
N ALA A 224 22.03 -13.43 5.16
CA ALA A 224 20.65 -13.85 4.99
C ALA A 224 20.36 -14.32 3.56
N PRO A 225 19.55 -15.37 3.37
CA PRO A 225 19.18 -15.86 2.04
C PRO A 225 18.61 -14.74 1.17
N LEU A 226 19.04 -14.68 -0.08
CA LEU A 226 18.68 -13.72 -1.12
C LEU A 226 19.19 -12.30 -0.88
N TRP A 227 19.25 -11.79 0.36
CA TRP A 227 19.93 -10.55 0.67
C TRP A 227 21.43 -10.64 0.35
N CYS A 228 22.05 -11.82 0.58
CA CYS A 228 23.46 -12.08 0.29
C CYS A 228 23.83 -11.89 -1.20
N ASN A 229 22.88 -11.94 -2.12
CA ASN A 229 23.09 -11.63 -3.53
C ASN A 229 23.53 -10.17 -3.75
N HIS A 230 23.27 -9.30 -2.77
CA HIS A 230 23.60 -7.87 -2.79
C HIS A 230 24.53 -7.48 -1.63
N ALA A 231 25.31 -8.43 -1.09
CA ALA A 231 26.14 -8.21 0.10
C ALA A 231 27.15 -7.05 -0.06
N ASP A 232 27.63 -6.79 -1.28
CA ASP A 232 28.51 -5.71 -1.64
C ASP A 232 27.86 -4.32 -1.55
N LYS A 233 26.54 -4.24 -1.54
CA LYS A 233 25.72 -3.02 -1.49
C LYS A 233 25.18 -2.75 -0.08
N ILE A 234 25.25 -3.72 0.84
CA ILE A 234 24.69 -3.61 2.19
C ILE A 234 25.66 -2.83 3.08
N VAL A 235 25.17 -1.71 3.61
CA VAL A 235 25.90 -0.78 4.49
C VAL A 235 25.08 -0.41 5.71
N ALA A 236 25.74 0.15 6.74
CA ALA A 236 25.07 0.66 7.94
C ALA A 236 24.25 1.93 7.65
N LEU A 237 23.14 2.09 8.38
CA LEU A 237 22.35 3.32 8.49
C LEU A 237 23.14 4.41 9.20
#